data_33ea502910c3f10a6943508660c2dcf7
#
_entry.id   33ea502910c3f10a6943508660c2dcf7
#
_cell.length_a   1.000
_cell.length_b   1.000
_cell.length_c   1.000
_cell.angle_alpha   90.00
_cell.angle_beta   90.00
_cell.angle_gamma   90.00
#
_symmetry.space_group_name_H-M   'P 1'
#
loop_
_entity.id
_entity.type
_entity.pdbx_description
1 polymer ?
#
loop_
_entity_poly.entity_id
_entity_poly.type
_entity_poly.pdbx_seq_one_letter_code
_entity_poly.pdbx_strand_id
1 'polypeptide(L)'
;VGVFNKGRGYKLGLRADIDALPIHEERDDIEFTSNNDGVMHACGHDGHTALLLGAAHYFNDHVDQLNHEVHCIFQHAEELIPGGAREMVATGYFDDFDFIYGHHLWSQLDAGLIDIKNGPASANSDMYEITIQGKGGHSSTPHVTIDPLMIGTQFVNNIQTIISRQ
;
A
#
# COMPACT_ATOMS: atom_id res chain seq x y z
N VAL A 1 11.04 -10.25 -9.96
CA VAL A 1 10.11 -11.38 -10.08
C VAL A 1 10.91 -12.68 -10.10
N GLY A 2 10.52 -13.68 -9.28
CA GLY A 2 11.02 -15.05 -9.33
C GLY A 2 10.02 -15.94 -10.07
N VAL A 3 10.49 -16.85 -10.93
CA VAL A 3 9.60 -17.70 -11.75
C VAL A 3 9.92 -19.17 -11.53
N PHE A 4 8.92 -19.97 -11.25
CA PHE A 4 9.02 -21.41 -11.05
C PHE A 4 8.14 -22.15 -12.07
N ASN A 5 8.62 -23.32 -12.53
CA ASN A 5 7.89 -24.24 -13.39
C ASN A 5 7.33 -23.60 -14.68
N LYS A 6 8.15 -22.78 -15.35
CA LYS A 6 7.77 -21.99 -16.53
C LYS A 6 7.12 -22.81 -17.63
N GLY A 7 6.01 -22.30 -18.19
CA GLY A 7 5.30 -22.88 -19.32
C GLY A 7 4.39 -24.06 -18.96
N ARG A 8 4.03 -24.24 -17.69
CA ARG A 8 3.17 -25.33 -17.24
C ARG A 8 1.85 -24.83 -16.63
N GLY A 9 0.73 -25.38 -17.08
CA GLY A 9 -0.61 -25.15 -16.52
C GLY A 9 -1.03 -23.68 -16.56
N TYR A 10 -1.67 -23.22 -15.48
CA TYR A 10 -2.02 -21.81 -15.28
C TYR A 10 -0.80 -20.97 -14.92
N LYS A 11 -0.84 -19.70 -15.27
CA LYS A 11 0.16 -18.70 -14.88
C LYS A 11 -0.33 -17.93 -13.67
N LEU A 12 0.28 -18.20 -12.52
CA LEU A 12 -0.13 -17.70 -11.22
C LEU A 12 0.85 -16.65 -10.72
N GLY A 13 0.36 -15.50 -10.25
CA GLY A 13 1.13 -14.49 -9.58
C GLY A 13 0.88 -14.51 -8.07
N LEU A 14 1.95 -14.49 -7.28
CA LEU A 14 1.90 -14.24 -5.84
C LEU A 14 2.59 -12.92 -5.58
N ARG A 15 1.87 -11.94 -5.04
CA ARG A 15 2.37 -10.56 -4.87
C ARG A 15 2.63 -10.22 -3.40
N ALA A 16 3.77 -9.63 -3.16
CA ALA A 16 4.06 -8.86 -1.94
C ALA A 16 4.58 -7.47 -2.32
N ASP A 17 4.16 -6.45 -1.60
CA ASP A 17 4.80 -5.14 -1.57
C ASP A 17 6.06 -5.20 -0.70
N ILE A 18 7.02 -4.28 -0.96
CA ILE A 18 8.32 -4.34 -0.31
C ILE A 18 8.80 -2.99 0.25
N ASP A 19 8.04 -1.92 0.03
CA ASP A 19 8.43 -0.58 0.43
C ASP A 19 8.11 -0.30 1.90
N ALA A 20 8.89 0.63 2.49
CA ALA A 20 8.71 1.12 3.84
C ALA A 20 8.18 2.56 3.82
N LEU A 21 7.67 3.01 4.95
CA LEU A 21 7.12 4.36 5.14
C LEU A 21 8.17 5.30 5.75
N PRO A 22 8.15 6.61 5.44
CA PRO A 22 9.01 7.61 6.04
C PRO A 22 8.50 7.98 7.45
N ILE A 23 8.56 7.01 8.36
CA ILE A 23 8.10 7.09 9.73
C ILE A 23 9.27 6.73 10.66
N HIS A 24 9.50 7.53 11.71
CA HIS A 24 10.44 7.19 12.76
C HIS A 24 9.85 6.07 13.63
N GLU A 25 10.58 4.97 13.78
CA GLU A 25 10.13 3.83 14.58
C GLU A 25 10.39 4.10 16.07
N GLU A 26 9.33 4.35 16.82
CA GLU A 26 9.36 4.62 18.27
C GLU A 26 9.06 3.34 19.07
N ARG A 27 9.93 2.31 18.91
CA ARG A 27 9.81 1.05 19.66
C ARG A 27 11.09 0.73 20.38
N ASP A 28 11.02 0.62 21.69
CA ASP A 28 12.10 0.22 22.60
C ASP A 28 11.83 -1.12 23.31
N ASP A 29 10.69 -1.73 23.03
CA ASP A 29 10.21 -2.97 23.65
C ASP A 29 10.57 -4.24 22.86
N ILE A 30 11.23 -4.11 21.71
CA ILE A 30 11.68 -5.22 20.86
C ILE A 30 13.14 -5.03 20.43
N GLU A 31 13.85 -6.14 20.21
CA GLU A 31 15.27 -6.14 19.85
C GLU A 31 15.52 -5.87 18.34
N PHE A 32 14.48 -5.97 17.50
CA PHE A 32 14.56 -5.81 16.05
C PHE A 32 13.76 -4.61 15.60
N THR A 33 14.42 -3.52 15.40
CA THR A 33 13.85 -2.27 14.84
C THR A 33 14.53 -1.92 13.53
N SER A 34 14.01 -0.91 12.83
CA SER A 34 14.65 -0.41 11.61
C SER A 34 16.09 0.06 11.88
N ASN A 35 17.02 -0.35 11.03
CA ASN A 35 18.39 0.16 11.04
C ASN A 35 18.53 1.50 10.29
N ASN A 36 17.46 1.97 9.65
CA ASN A 36 17.41 3.21 8.91
C ASN A 36 16.54 4.20 9.67
N ASP A 37 17.15 5.20 10.30
CA ASP A 37 16.42 6.23 11.03
C ASP A 37 15.42 6.95 10.12
N GLY A 38 14.21 7.19 10.64
CA GLY A 38 13.12 7.81 9.89
C GLY A 38 12.45 6.94 8.85
N VAL A 39 12.74 5.63 8.82
CA VAL A 39 12.10 4.68 7.90
C VAL A 39 11.64 3.44 8.67
N MET A 40 10.39 3.05 8.51
CA MET A 40 9.78 1.93 9.21
C MET A 40 8.82 1.15 8.31
N HIS A 41 8.76 -0.17 8.49
CA HIS A 41 7.70 -1.01 7.93
C HIS A 41 6.40 -0.94 8.75
N ALA A 42 5.78 0.25 8.78
CA ALA A 42 4.57 0.48 9.56
C ALA A 42 3.29 -0.16 8.96
N CYS A 43 3.36 -0.62 7.71
CA CYS A 43 2.25 -1.29 7.03
C CYS A 43 2.41 -2.82 6.91
N GLY A 44 3.51 -3.39 7.43
CA GLY A 44 3.73 -4.84 7.47
C GLY A 44 4.29 -5.45 6.17
N HIS A 45 4.83 -4.64 5.25
CA HIS A 45 5.38 -5.11 3.97
C HIS A 45 6.63 -5.98 4.14
N ASP A 46 7.37 -5.85 5.24
CA ASP A 46 8.44 -6.77 5.66
C ASP A 46 7.91 -8.19 5.89
N GLY A 47 6.77 -8.30 6.58
CA GLY A 47 6.08 -9.58 6.77
C GLY A 47 5.53 -10.16 5.46
N HIS A 48 4.96 -9.32 4.58
CA HIS A 48 4.52 -9.75 3.24
C HIS A 48 5.69 -10.29 2.43
N THR A 49 6.82 -9.59 2.44
CA THR A 49 8.06 -10.01 1.78
C THR A 49 8.58 -11.33 2.35
N ALA A 50 8.62 -11.48 3.66
CA ALA A 50 9.07 -12.69 4.32
C ALA A 50 8.20 -13.91 3.98
N LEU A 51 6.88 -13.74 3.96
CA LEU A 51 5.93 -14.79 3.57
C LEU A 51 6.14 -15.22 2.11
N LEU A 52 6.31 -14.26 1.19
CA LEU A 52 6.54 -14.57 -0.22
C LEU A 52 7.91 -15.22 -0.44
N LEU A 53 8.95 -14.83 0.29
CA LEU A 53 10.26 -15.49 0.26
C LEU A 53 10.17 -16.92 0.78
N GLY A 54 9.43 -17.15 1.87
CA GLY A 54 9.17 -18.49 2.38
C GLY A 54 8.46 -19.38 1.35
N ALA A 55 7.44 -18.84 0.68
CA ALA A 55 6.76 -19.52 -0.42
C ALA A 55 7.71 -19.82 -1.59
N ALA A 56 8.57 -18.87 -1.97
CA ALA A 56 9.56 -19.05 -3.04
C ALA A 56 10.56 -20.17 -2.71
N HIS A 57 11.03 -20.26 -1.45
CA HIS A 57 11.85 -21.37 -0.98
C HIS A 57 11.14 -22.70 -1.11
N TYR A 58 9.90 -22.77 -0.66
CA TYR A 58 9.08 -23.98 -0.79
C TYR A 58 8.92 -24.42 -2.25
N PHE A 59 8.61 -23.50 -3.16
CA PHE A 59 8.46 -23.81 -4.58
C PHE A 59 9.78 -24.26 -5.23
N ASN A 60 10.90 -23.68 -4.81
CA ASN A 60 12.21 -24.11 -5.29
C ASN A 60 12.51 -25.56 -4.90
N ASP A 61 12.23 -25.92 -3.66
CA ASP A 61 12.50 -27.26 -3.15
C ASP A 61 11.54 -28.33 -3.67
N HIS A 62 10.37 -27.89 -4.18
CA HIS A 62 9.29 -28.76 -4.65
C HIS A 62 8.90 -28.51 -6.11
N VAL A 63 9.82 -27.96 -6.92
CA VAL A 63 9.52 -27.54 -8.31
C VAL A 63 8.95 -28.66 -9.15
N ASP A 64 9.40 -29.90 -8.94
CA ASP A 64 8.94 -31.10 -9.66
C ASP A 64 7.47 -31.47 -9.33
N GLN A 65 6.93 -30.97 -8.23
CA GLN A 65 5.56 -31.21 -7.78
C GLN A 65 4.59 -30.10 -8.25
N LEU A 66 5.11 -29.00 -8.83
CA LEU A 66 4.26 -27.90 -9.30
C LEU A 66 3.58 -28.29 -10.62
N ASN A 67 2.27 -28.11 -10.66
CA ASN A 67 1.45 -28.32 -11.86
C ASN A 67 1.22 -27.04 -12.68
N HIS A 68 1.60 -25.88 -12.12
CA HIS A 68 1.35 -24.56 -12.67
C HIS A 68 2.62 -23.72 -12.68
N GLU A 69 2.66 -22.72 -13.54
CA GLU A 69 3.71 -21.70 -13.55
C GLU A 69 3.43 -20.70 -12.41
N VAL A 70 4.42 -20.44 -11.53
CA VAL A 70 4.27 -19.56 -10.38
C VAL A 70 5.28 -18.42 -10.46
N HIS A 71 4.80 -17.21 -10.30
CA HIS A 71 5.59 -15.98 -10.28
C HIS A 71 5.49 -15.31 -8.89
N CYS A 72 6.62 -15.21 -8.21
CA CYS A 72 6.74 -14.41 -6.98
C CYS A 72 7.05 -12.97 -7.36
N ILE A 73 6.11 -12.06 -7.13
CA ILE A 73 6.13 -10.66 -7.57
C ILE A 73 6.42 -9.79 -6.35
N PHE A 74 7.57 -9.11 -6.33
CA PHE A 74 7.96 -8.16 -5.30
C PHE A 74 7.74 -6.75 -5.84
N GLN A 75 6.69 -6.09 -5.37
CA GLN A 75 6.26 -4.77 -5.84
C GLN A 75 6.88 -3.67 -5.00
N HIS A 76 7.47 -2.68 -5.65
CA HIS A 76 7.92 -1.43 -5.04
C HIS A 76 6.81 -0.38 -4.97
N ALA A 77 7.02 0.67 -4.17
CA ALA A 77 6.24 1.91 -4.16
C ALA A 77 4.71 1.69 -4.10
N GLU A 78 4.24 0.83 -3.18
CA GLU A 78 2.80 0.67 -2.94
C GLU A 78 2.23 1.92 -2.28
N GLU A 79 2.99 2.51 -1.34
CA GLU A 79 2.63 3.68 -0.52
C GLU A 79 2.80 5.02 -1.26
N LEU A 80 3.39 5.03 -2.44
CA LEU A 80 3.65 6.24 -3.22
C LEU A 80 2.73 6.35 -4.43
N ILE A 81 1.97 7.43 -4.54
CA ILE A 81 1.13 7.70 -5.71
C ILE A 81 2.02 8.13 -6.90
N PRO A 82 1.84 7.55 -8.11
CA PRO A 82 0.72 6.74 -8.59
C PRO A 82 0.83 5.22 -8.35
N GLY A 83 1.82 4.77 -7.57
CA GLY A 83 2.02 3.38 -7.20
C GLY A 83 2.87 2.58 -8.19
N GLY A 84 3.82 1.77 -7.66
CA GLY A 84 4.69 0.91 -8.46
C GLY A 84 3.93 -0.15 -9.25
N ALA A 85 2.77 -0.58 -8.79
CA ALA A 85 1.93 -1.53 -9.52
C ALA A 85 1.56 -1.03 -10.92
N ARG A 86 1.26 0.28 -11.06
CA ARG A 86 0.94 0.90 -12.35
C ARG A 86 2.10 0.80 -13.34
N GLU A 87 3.32 1.05 -12.88
CA GLU A 87 4.53 0.93 -13.70
C GLU A 87 4.76 -0.52 -14.12
N MET A 88 4.61 -1.45 -13.19
CA MET A 88 4.78 -2.88 -13.45
C MET A 88 3.76 -3.39 -14.47
N VAL A 89 2.48 -3.02 -14.34
CA VAL A 89 1.42 -3.38 -15.29
C VAL A 89 1.69 -2.79 -16.68
N ALA A 90 2.17 -1.55 -16.75
CA ALA A 90 2.49 -0.89 -18.02
C ALA A 90 3.60 -1.61 -18.84
N THR A 91 4.36 -2.51 -18.22
CA THR A 91 5.33 -3.36 -18.94
C THR A 91 4.70 -4.41 -19.83
N GLY A 92 3.40 -4.70 -19.65
CA GLY A 92 2.71 -5.82 -20.32
C GLY A 92 3.07 -7.20 -19.76
N TYR A 93 3.90 -7.27 -18.73
CA TYR A 93 4.37 -8.55 -18.16
C TYR A 93 3.23 -9.40 -17.58
N PHE A 94 2.15 -8.74 -17.14
CA PHE A 94 1.04 -9.38 -16.43
C PHE A 94 -0.18 -9.70 -17.32
N ASP A 95 -0.13 -9.38 -18.60
CA ASP A 95 -1.30 -9.44 -19.50
C ASP A 95 -1.84 -10.87 -19.72
N ASP A 96 -0.98 -11.87 -19.55
CA ASP A 96 -1.28 -13.29 -19.75
C ASP A 96 -1.36 -14.11 -18.45
N PHE A 97 -1.47 -13.45 -17.29
CA PHE A 97 -1.69 -14.14 -16.02
C PHE A 97 -3.14 -14.61 -15.89
N ASP A 98 -3.32 -15.87 -15.48
CA ASP A 98 -4.65 -16.40 -15.17
C ASP A 98 -5.17 -15.89 -13.82
N PHE A 99 -4.29 -15.82 -12.82
CA PHE A 99 -4.62 -15.37 -11.47
C PHE A 99 -3.45 -14.62 -10.84
N ILE A 100 -3.78 -13.57 -10.06
CA ILE A 100 -2.83 -12.91 -9.18
C ILE A 100 -3.42 -12.89 -7.78
N TYR A 101 -2.67 -13.39 -6.81
CA TYR A 101 -3.00 -13.38 -5.40
C TYR A 101 -2.10 -12.38 -4.65
N GLY A 102 -2.71 -11.59 -3.80
CA GLY A 102 -2.04 -10.72 -2.84
C GLY A 102 -2.60 -10.94 -1.44
N HIS A 103 -1.83 -10.68 -0.42
CA HIS A 103 -2.26 -10.73 0.97
C HIS A 103 -1.82 -9.47 1.68
N HIS A 104 -2.46 -9.17 2.80
CA HIS A 104 -2.08 -8.09 3.68
C HIS A 104 -2.14 -8.57 5.14
N LEU A 105 -1.12 -8.25 5.93
CA LEU A 105 -1.16 -8.43 7.38
C LEU A 105 -2.10 -7.39 7.98
N TRP A 106 -2.98 -7.84 8.87
CA TRP A 106 -4.01 -6.97 9.44
C TRP A 106 -3.97 -7.02 10.96
N SER A 107 -3.54 -5.92 11.59
CA SER A 107 -3.32 -5.86 13.04
C SER A 107 -4.58 -6.07 13.89
N GLN A 108 -5.77 -5.91 13.30
CA GLN A 108 -7.06 -6.10 13.97
C GLN A 108 -7.62 -7.54 13.82
N LEU A 109 -6.92 -8.39 13.08
CA LEU A 109 -7.30 -9.80 12.91
C LEU A 109 -6.45 -10.67 13.84
N ASP A 110 -7.08 -11.56 14.58
CA ASP A 110 -6.38 -12.47 15.50
C ASP A 110 -5.40 -13.37 14.74
N ALA A 111 -4.26 -13.65 15.36
CA ALA A 111 -3.25 -14.53 14.79
C ALA A 111 -3.83 -15.92 14.49
N GLY A 112 -3.54 -16.43 13.30
CA GLY A 112 -4.05 -17.72 12.80
C GLY A 112 -5.37 -17.62 12.04
N LEU A 113 -5.98 -16.44 11.95
CA LEU A 113 -7.15 -16.23 11.10
C LEU A 113 -6.74 -15.67 9.73
N ILE A 114 -7.51 -16.06 8.72
CA ILE A 114 -7.42 -15.52 7.35
C ILE A 114 -8.81 -15.03 6.98
N ASP A 115 -8.92 -13.76 6.60
CA ASP A 115 -10.16 -13.20 6.05
C ASP A 115 -10.09 -13.16 4.52
N ILE A 116 -11.07 -13.77 3.88
CA ILE A 116 -11.22 -13.79 2.42
C ILE A 116 -12.60 -13.23 2.09
N LYS A 117 -12.61 -12.06 1.45
CA LYS A 117 -13.84 -11.38 1.08
C LYS A 117 -14.15 -11.58 -0.41
N ASN A 118 -15.37 -11.99 -0.71
CA ASN A 118 -15.86 -12.02 -2.08
C ASN A 118 -16.39 -10.64 -2.48
N GLY A 119 -15.86 -10.08 -3.56
CA GLY A 119 -16.20 -8.74 -4.03
C GLY A 119 -15.23 -7.65 -3.54
N PRO A 120 -15.63 -6.37 -3.47
CA PRO A 120 -14.77 -5.28 -3.03
C PRO A 120 -14.24 -5.48 -1.61
N ALA A 121 -12.93 -5.51 -1.44
CA ALA A 121 -12.26 -5.74 -0.17
C ALA A 121 -11.75 -4.45 0.49
N SER A 122 -11.41 -3.43 -0.30
CA SER A 122 -10.89 -2.15 0.18
C SER A 122 -11.55 -0.98 -0.54
N ALA A 123 -11.50 0.20 0.08
CA ALA A 123 -11.88 1.45 -0.54
C ALA A 123 -10.77 1.98 -1.45
N ASN A 124 -11.13 2.90 -2.35
CA ASN A 124 -10.15 3.66 -3.11
C ASN A 124 -9.46 4.70 -2.22
N SER A 125 -8.22 5.03 -2.53
CA SER A 125 -7.47 6.12 -1.88
C SER A 125 -7.16 7.21 -2.91
N ASP A 126 -7.54 8.45 -2.58
CA ASP A 126 -7.30 9.60 -3.42
C ASP A 126 -6.58 10.69 -2.61
N MET A 127 -5.61 11.36 -3.24
CA MET A 127 -4.90 12.47 -2.64
C MET A 127 -5.27 13.77 -3.33
N TYR A 128 -5.54 14.79 -2.54
CA TYR A 128 -5.84 16.14 -3.02
C TYR A 128 -4.91 17.14 -2.38
N GLU A 129 -4.39 18.06 -3.18
CA GLU A 129 -3.68 19.23 -2.71
C GLU A 129 -4.55 20.47 -2.96
N ILE A 130 -4.82 21.25 -1.92
CA ILE A 130 -5.66 22.44 -2.00
C ILE A 130 -4.88 23.65 -1.52
N THR A 131 -4.64 24.58 -2.43
CA THR A 131 -4.00 25.87 -2.12
C THR A 131 -5.05 26.95 -1.99
N ILE A 132 -5.10 27.63 -0.84
CA ILE A 132 -6.00 28.75 -0.59
C ILE A 132 -5.21 30.03 -0.54
N GLN A 133 -5.41 30.89 -1.54
CA GLN A 133 -4.77 32.19 -1.62
C GLN A 133 -5.59 33.25 -0.89
N GLY A 134 -5.06 33.76 0.20
CA GLY A 134 -5.65 34.86 0.96
C GLY A 134 -5.19 36.23 0.48
N LYS A 135 -5.71 37.26 1.16
CA LYS A 135 -5.29 38.66 1.00
C LYS A 135 -4.99 39.27 2.38
N GLY A 136 -3.73 39.57 2.62
CA GLY A 136 -3.28 40.20 3.86
C GLY A 136 -3.76 41.66 3.99
N GLY A 137 -3.74 42.16 5.24
CA GLY A 137 -4.04 43.54 5.54
C GLY A 137 -3.88 43.85 7.05
N HIS A 138 -4.24 45.06 7.44
CA HIS A 138 -4.15 45.49 8.84
C HIS A 138 -5.22 44.78 9.69
N SER A 139 -4.87 44.35 10.88
CA SER A 139 -5.76 43.61 11.81
C SER A 139 -7.05 44.36 12.18
N SER A 140 -7.03 45.67 12.18
CA SER A 140 -8.21 46.51 12.45
C SER A 140 -9.16 46.66 11.25
N THR A 141 -8.79 46.15 10.08
CA THR A 141 -9.58 46.25 8.85
C THR A 141 -9.87 44.88 8.20
N PRO A 142 -10.45 43.94 8.96
CA PRO A 142 -10.66 42.57 8.46
C PRO A 142 -11.59 42.51 7.22
N HIS A 143 -12.46 43.52 7.08
CA HIS A 143 -13.42 43.61 5.99
C HIS A 143 -12.80 43.85 4.59
N VAL A 144 -11.50 44.19 4.51
CA VAL A 144 -10.76 44.36 3.23
C VAL A 144 -9.74 43.25 2.98
N THR A 145 -9.70 42.26 3.86
CA THR A 145 -8.80 41.11 3.81
C THR A 145 -9.54 39.81 3.46
N ILE A 146 -8.79 38.79 3.10
CA ILE A 146 -9.29 37.42 2.90
C ILE A 146 -8.44 36.52 3.77
N ASP A 147 -9.03 35.94 4.82
CA ASP A 147 -8.36 35.02 5.70
C ASP A 147 -8.40 33.60 5.14
N PRO A 148 -7.28 33.05 4.64
CA PRO A 148 -7.26 31.72 4.05
C PRO A 148 -7.45 30.61 5.09
N LEU A 149 -7.11 30.88 6.36
CA LEU A 149 -7.29 29.91 7.43
C LEU A 149 -8.77 29.67 7.71
N MET A 150 -9.58 30.74 7.75
CA MET A 150 -11.03 30.61 7.92
C MET A 150 -11.70 29.86 6.76
N ILE A 151 -11.26 30.10 5.54
CA ILE A 151 -11.76 29.37 4.37
C ILE A 151 -11.36 27.88 4.46
N GLY A 152 -10.10 27.61 4.82
CA GLY A 152 -9.60 26.23 4.96
C GLY A 152 -10.32 25.45 6.04
N THR A 153 -10.56 26.04 7.20
CA THR A 153 -11.29 25.37 8.29
C THR A 153 -12.74 25.07 7.91
N GLN A 154 -13.41 26.00 7.24
CA GLN A 154 -14.77 25.77 6.73
C GLN A 154 -14.80 24.64 5.67
N PHE A 155 -13.83 24.62 4.77
CA PHE A 155 -13.70 23.58 3.77
C PHE A 155 -13.55 22.20 4.45
N VAL A 156 -12.62 22.05 5.40
CA VAL A 156 -12.38 20.79 6.13
C VAL A 156 -13.65 20.34 6.88
N ASN A 157 -14.36 21.24 7.53
CA ASN A 157 -15.60 20.91 8.21
C ASN A 157 -16.70 20.47 7.23
N ASN A 158 -16.85 21.16 6.12
CA ASN A 158 -17.90 20.86 5.15
C ASN A 158 -17.69 19.56 4.42
N ILE A 159 -16.44 19.22 4.07
CA ILE A 159 -16.13 17.97 3.36
C ILE A 159 -16.46 16.72 4.19
N GLN A 160 -16.44 16.84 5.53
CA GLN A 160 -16.86 15.75 6.42
C GLN A 160 -18.32 15.37 6.24
N THR A 161 -19.17 16.28 5.79
CA THR A 161 -20.61 16.00 5.57
C THR A 161 -20.89 15.23 4.30
N ILE A 162 -19.93 15.07 3.38
CA ILE A 162 -20.13 14.39 2.11
C ILE A 162 -20.14 12.87 2.27
N ILE A 163 -19.22 12.32 3.04
CA ILE A 163 -19.07 10.86 3.17
C ILE A 163 -19.06 10.40 4.63
N SER A 164 -18.20 10.97 5.46
CA SER A 164 -17.91 10.45 6.81
C SER A 164 -18.91 10.82 7.88
N ARG A 165 -19.82 11.77 7.61
CA ARG A 165 -20.80 12.33 8.56
C ARG A 165 -22.21 12.44 7.98
N GLN A 166 -22.61 11.57 7.09
CA GLN A 166 -23.98 11.44 6.64
C GLN A 166 -24.80 10.63 7.61
#